data_a3d0b034887ec380f72130cf25b41839
#
_entry.id   a3d0b034887ec380f72130cf25b41839
#
_cell.length_a   1.000
_cell.length_b   1.000
_cell.length_c   1.000
_cell.angle_alpha   90.00
_cell.angle_beta   90.00
_cell.angle_gamma   90.00
#
_symmetry.space_group_name_H-M   'P 1'
#
loop_
_entity.id
_entity.type
_entity.pdbx_description
1 polymer ?
#
loop_
_entity_poly.entity_id
_entity_poly.type
_entity_poly.pdbx_seq_one_letter_code
_entity_poly.pdbx_strand_id
1 'polypeptide(L)'
;MPTIKVILNPVSGSGAGRRAGEAVRRTLREAGATFEIAETTGPLSAVAQAAQAVREGWEVVAAVGGDGMANEVLNGIMEASLGTPAWEAGEPAGTLGFIPIGTGNDFAWCMGVPVGDVPAACRVLTAGRTRVVDVGRVQDELGNVRYFCNNFGAGFDAATTVESYKLRYLRGALVFLVAALKTIFLYYKAPVVTVCYNEQERTLPLLMASVANGRRTGGMFMIAPQAVQDDGLLDITLARQVSRPAMFRLLPYFIRGTHATQPTVMVDRAAHVVVSSPQGLPVHVDGEIMRTDAHRLEVSVLRRRLRVAC
;
A
#
# COMPACT_ATOMS: atom_id res chain seq x y z
N MET A 1 0.23 -27.55 -7.86
CA MET A 1 0.76 -26.34 -7.24
C MET A 1 0.91 -25.30 -8.34
N PRO A 2 0.67 -24.01 -8.05
CA PRO A 2 0.85 -22.98 -9.05
C PRO A 2 2.32 -22.80 -9.44
N THR A 3 2.56 -22.27 -10.63
CA THR A 3 3.88 -21.79 -11.06
C THR A 3 4.14 -20.42 -10.47
N ILE A 4 5.34 -20.19 -9.89
CA ILE A 4 5.62 -19.01 -9.08
C ILE A 4 6.83 -18.24 -9.62
N LYS A 5 6.63 -17.00 -10.06
CA LYS A 5 7.73 -16.05 -10.28
C LYS A 5 7.98 -15.26 -9.00
N VAL A 6 9.15 -15.40 -8.42
CA VAL A 6 9.56 -14.68 -7.20
C VAL A 6 10.40 -13.48 -7.61
N ILE A 7 9.99 -12.28 -7.22
CA ILE A 7 10.75 -11.04 -7.41
C ILE A 7 11.31 -10.62 -6.05
N LEU A 8 12.62 -10.67 -5.93
CA LEU A 8 13.36 -10.48 -4.67
C LEU A 8 14.09 -9.13 -4.67
N ASN A 9 13.84 -8.33 -3.65
CA ASN A 9 14.70 -7.18 -3.38
C ASN A 9 15.82 -7.58 -2.40
N PRO A 10 17.08 -7.74 -2.87
CA PRO A 10 18.18 -8.25 -2.05
C PRO A 10 18.59 -7.30 -0.92
N VAL A 11 18.24 -6.01 -1.00
CA VAL A 11 18.57 -5.00 0.01
C VAL A 11 17.43 -4.73 1.00
N SER A 12 16.25 -5.31 0.79
CA SER A 12 15.11 -5.19 1.71
C SER A 12 15.44 -5.60 3.13
N GLY A 13 14.76 -5.00 4.11
CA GLY A 13 14.90 -5.34 5.52
C GLY A 13 16.33 -5.14 6.04
N SER A 14 17.06 -4.12 5.57
CA SER A 14 18.47 -3.86 5.92
C SER A 14 19.39 -5.07 5.61
N GLY A 15 19.22 -5.67 4.43
CA GLY A 15 20.01 -6.82 3.96
C GLY A 15 19.44 -8.19 4.35
N ALA A 16 18.28 -8.24 4.97
CA ALA A 16 17.57 -9.51 5.20
C ALA A 16 17.14 -10.18 3.89
N GLY A 17 16.98 -9.40 2.80
CA GLY A 17 16.55 -9.88 1.50
C GLY A 17 17.38 -11.05 0.96
N ARG A 18 18.71 -10.97 1.00
CA ARG A 18 19.59 -12.08 0.54
C ARG A 18 19.34 -13.37 1.33
N ARG A 19 19.29 -13.28 2.66
CA ARG A 19 19.01 -14.46 3.51
C ARG A 19 17.60 -15.02 3.26
N ALA A 20 16.63 -14.14 3.05
CA ALA A 20 15.29 -14.54 2.68
C ALA A 20 15.27 -15.27 1.34
N GLY A 21 16.02 -14.81 0.33
CA GLY A 21 16.14 -15.45 -0.98
C GLY A 21 16.64 -16.91 -0.88
N GLU A 22 17.62 -17.18 -0.04
CA GLU A 22 18.10 -18.56 0.22
C GLU A 22 17.03 -19.42 0.90
N ALA A 23 16.33 -18.86 1.91
CA ALA A 23 15.24 -19.56 2.60
C ALA A 23 14.06 -19.84 1.65
N VAL A 24 13.68 -18.86 0.81
CA VAL A 24 12.65 -19.03 -0.23
C VAL A 24 13.01 -20.15 -1.18
N ARG A 25 14.24 -20.11 -1.74
CA ARG A 25 14.73 -21.12 -2.69
C ARG A 25 14.67 -22.52 -2.09
N ARG A 26 15.13 -22.67 -0.85
CA ARG A 26 15.11 -23.96 -0.14
C ARG A 26 13.69 -24.44 0.08
N THR A 27 12.82 -23.58 0.66
CA THR A 27 11.45 -23.98 1.02
C THR A 27 10.60 -24.33 -0.19
N LEU A 28 10.71 -23.57 -1.30
CA LEU A 28 9.97 -23.88 -2.51
C LEU A 28 10.46 -25.17 -3.19
N ARG A 29 11.78 -25.45 -3.16
CA ARG A 29 12.33 -26.74 -3.65
C ARG A 29 11.85 -27.91 -2.80
N GLU A 30 11.89 -27.79 -1.48
CA GLU A 30 11.40 -28.84 -0.56
C GLU A 30 9.90 -29.12 -0.75
N ALA A 31 9.14 -28.10 -1.12
CA ALA A 31 7.73 -28.22 -1.47
C ALA A 31 7.49 -28.81 -2.88
N GLY A 32 8.51 -28.99 -3.71
CA GLY A 32 8.36 -29.46 -5.10
C GLY A 32 7.71 -28.42 -6.02
N ALA A 33 7.76 -27.15 -5.70
CA ALA A 33 7.13 -26.09 -6.48
C ALA A 33 7.92 -25.78 -7.77
N THR A 34 7.22 -25.43 -8.84
CA THR A 34 7.83 -24.85 -10.04
C THR A 34 7.98 -23.34 -9.84
N PHE A 35 9.21 -22.85 -9.78
CA PHE A 35 9.46 -21.44 -9.52
C PHE A 35 10.74 -20.92 -10.18
N GLU A 36 10.78 -19.60 -10.35
CA GLU A 36 11.97 -18.85 -10.77
C GLU A 36 12.13 -17.63 -9.85
N ILE A 37 13.37 -17.25 -9.54
CA ILE A 37 13.70 -16.08 -8.72
C ILE A 37 14.45 -15.07 -9.59
N ALA A 38 13.89 -13.85 -9.69
CA ALA A 38 14.53 -12.67 -10.25
C ALA A 38 14.86 -11.67 -9.14
N GLU A 39 16.08 -11.13 -9.14
CA GLU A 39 16.47 -10.07 -8.20
C GLU A 39 16.23 -8.70 -8.84
N THR A 40 15.78 -7.74 -8.00
CA THR A 40 15.67 -6.34 -8.45
C THR A 40 17.03 -5.70 -8.59
N THR A 41 17.18 -4.86 -9.60
CA THR A 41 18.43 -4.13 -9.92
C THR A 41 18.42 -2.69 -9.41
N GLY A 42 17.26 -2.18 -8.98
CA GLY A 42 17.07 -0.81 -8.48
C GLY A 42 15.60 -0.48 -8.29
N PRO A 43 15.27 0.75 -7.88
CA PRO A 43 13.90 1.21 -7.75
C PRO A 43 13.09 1.02 -9.04
N LEU A 44 11.82 0.64 -8.90
CA LEU A 44 10.87 0.38 -9.98
C LEU A 44 11.22 -0.78 -10.93
N SER A 45 12.34 -1.48 -10.74
CA SER A 45 12.70 -2.63 -11.59
C SER A 45 11.73 -3.81 -11.39
N ALA A 46 11.10 -3.93 -10.23
CA ALA A 46 10.11 -4.97 -9.97
C ALA A 46 8.82 -4.78 -10.78
N VAL A 47 8.47 -3.55 -11.18
CA VAL A 47 7.32 -3.28 -12.07
C VAL A 47 7.49 -4.00 -13.41
N ALA A 48 8.62 -3.76 -14.08
CA ALA A 48 8.90 -4.37 -15.38
C ALA A 48 9.01 -5.91 -15.27
N GLN A 49 9.68 -6.41 -14.22
CA GLN A 49 9.82 -7.86 -13.99
C GLN A 49 8.46 -8.53 -13.72
N ALA A 50 7.57 -7.89 -12.96
CA ALA A 50 6.23 -8.40 -12.69
C ALA A 50 5.36 -8.39 -13.95
N ALA A 51 5.42 -7.31 -14.73
CA ALA A 51 4.70 -7.21 -15.99
C ALA A 51 5.17 -8.30 -16.98
N GLN A 52 6.46 -8.56 -17.04
CA GLN A 52 7.01 -9.64 -17.87
C GLN A 52 6.52 -11.00 -17.39
N ALA A 53 6.55 -11.27 -16.07
CA ALA A 53 6.09 -12.53 -15.50
C ALA A 53 4.62 -12.83 -15.85
N VAL A 54 3.75 -11.82 -15.80
CA VAL A 54 2.33 -11.99 -16.21
C VAL A 54 2.23 -12.35 -17.69
N ARG A 55 3.00 -11.68 -18.59
CA ARG A 55 2.99 -11.98 -20.01
C ARG A 55 3.57 -13.37 -20.35
N GLU A 56 4.51 -13.86 -19.54
CA GLU A 56 5.08 -15.21 -19.63
C GLU A 56 4.13 -16.29 -19.10
N GLY A 57 3.01 -15.92 -18.48
CA GLY A 57 1.99 -16.85 -18.00
C GLY A 57 2.26 -17.45 -16.62
N TRP A 58 3.10 -16.81 -15.79
CA TRP A 58 3.26 -17.24 -14.39
C TRP A 58 1.96 -17.06 -13.61
N GLU A 59 1.52 -18.11 -12.92
CA GLU A 59 0.25 -18.10 -12.19
C GLU A 59 0.29 -17.22 -10.95
N VAL A 60 1.46 -17.14 -10.29
CA VAL A 60 1.69 -16.27 -9.12
C VAL A 60 2.95 -15.45 -9.32
N VAL A 61 2.84 -14.14 -9.13
CA VAL A 61 4.00 -13.23 -9.07
C VAL A 61 4.19 -12.82 -7.60
N ALA A 62 5.25 -13.30 -6.98
CA ALA A 62 5.48 -13.15 -5.54
C ALA A 62 6.53 -12.09 -5.24
N ALA A 63 6.17 -11.08 -4.45
CA ALA A 63 7.07 -10.04 -3.94
C ALA A 63 7.80 -10.51 -2.67
N VAL A 64 9.13 -10.49 -2.65
CA VAL A 64 9.94 -10.69 -1.44
C VAL A 64 10.49 -9.35 -0.99
N GLY A 65 9.90 -8.76 0.04
CA GLY A 65 10.24 -7.40 0.46
C GLY A 65 9.28 -6.81 1.49
N GLY A 66 9.18 -5.49 1.49
CA GLY A 66 8.18 -4.73 2.24
C GLY A 66 7.01 -4.28 1.35
N ASP A 67 6.18 -3.36 1.88
CA ASP A 67 5.01 -2.84 1.18
C ASP A 67 5.36 -2.18 -0.17
N GLY A 68 6.49 -1.48 -0.26
CA GLY A 68 6.97 -0.90 -1.52
C GLY A 68 7.24 -1.96 -2.60
N MET A 69 7.84 -3.11 -2.22
CA MET A 69 8.02 -4.24 -3.15
C MET A 69 6.68 -4.82 -3.61
N ALA A 70 5.72 -4.98 -2.68
CA ALA A 70 4.38 -5.43 -3.03
C ALA A 70 3.69 -4.45 -3.98
N ASN A 71 3.84 -3.15 -3.74
CA ASN A 71 3.28 -2.10 -4.60
C ASN A 71 3.92 -2.10 -6.01
N GLU A 72 5.25 -2.24 -6.14
CA GLU A 72 5.89 -2.36 -7.44
C GLU A 72 5.39 -3.59 -8.22
N VAL A 73 5.31 -4.76 -7.57
CA VAL A 73 4.82 -5.99 -8.21
C VAL A 73 3.34 -5.85 -8.60
N LEU A 74 2.51 -5.28 -7.72
CA LEU A 74 1.11 -4.95 -8.03
C LEU A 74 1.03 -4.11 -9.31
N ASN A 75 1.76 -2.99 -9.37
CA ASN A 75 1.71 -2.09 -10.51
C ASN A 75 2.12 -2.79 -11.81
N GLY A 76 3.14 -3.66 -11.77
CA GLY A 76 3.52 -4.47 -12.93
C GLY A 76 2.46 -5.48 -13.37
N ILE A 77 1.79 -6.14 -12.42
CA ILE A 77 0.65 -7.03 -12.71
C ILE A 77 -0.49 -6.24 -13.38
N MET A 78 -0.83 -5.08 -12.83
CA MET A 78 -1.89 -4.23 -13.37
C MET A 78 -1.55 -3.72 -14.78
N GLU A 79 -0.34 -3.21 -15.00
CA GLU A 79 0.11 -2.73 -16.31
C GLU A 79 0.07 -3.82 -17.41
N ALA A 80 0.49 -5.03 -17.08
CA ALA A 80 0.49 -6.15 -18.04
C ALA A 80 -0.92 -6.58 -18.44
N SER A 81 -1.91 -6.31 -17.61
CA SER A 81 -3.28 -6.78 -17.81
C SER A 81 -4.15 -5.77 -18.54
N LEU A 82 -3.80 -4.49 -18.51
CA LEU A 82 -4.55 -3.42 -19.16
C LEU A 82 -4.75 -3.71 -20.66
N GLY A 83 -5.99 -3.57 -21.14
CA GLY A 83 -6.35 -3.78 -22.54
C GLY A 83 -6.34 -5.23 -22.99
N THR A 84 -6.14 -6.20 -22.10
CA THR A 84 -6.29 -7.62 -22.44
C THR A 84 -7.77 -8.02 -22.44
N PRO A 85 -8.18 -9.05 -23.22
CA PRO A 85 -9.57 -9.54 -23.21
C PRO A 85 -10.06 -9.92 -21.80
N ALA A 86 -9.22 -10.51 -20.97
CA ALA A 86 -9.55 -10.86 -19.58
C ALA A 86 -9.84 -9.61 -18.75
N TRP A 87 -9.05 -8.56 -18.93
CA TRP A 87 -9.28 -7.26 -18.27
C TRP A 87 -10.62 -6.65 -18.68
N GLU A 88 -10.91 -6.62 -19.98
CA GLU A 88 -12.18 -6.08 -20.51
C GLU A 88 -13.40 -6.90 -20.05
N ALA A 89 -13.24 -8.21 -19.88
CA ALA A 89 -14.25 -9.10 -19.30
C ALA A 89 -14.45 -8.92 -17.77
N GLY A 90 -13.66 -8.05 -17.12
CA GLY A 90 -13.77 -7.81 -15.68
C GLY A 90 -13.01 -8.82 -14.80
N GLU A 91 -12.17 -9.67 -15.39
CA GLU A 91 -11.38 -10.65 -14.63
C GLU A 91 -10.24 -10.00 -13.84
N PRO A 92 -9.78 -10.64 -12.74
CA PRO A 92 -8.60 -10.20 -12.02
C PRO A 92 -7.34 -10.19 -12.90
N ALA A 93 -6.53 -9.14 -12.74
CA ALA A 93 -5.31 -8.90 -13.51
C ALA A 93 -4.24 -9.99 -13.37
N GLY A 94 -4.22 -10.70 -12.24
CA GLY A 94 -3.25 -11.77 -11.95
C GLY A 94 -3.30 -12.14 -10.47
N THR A 95 -2.31 -12.92 -10.02
CA THR A 95 -2.19 -13.31 -8.61
C THR A 95 -0.91 -12.71 -8.01
N LEU A 96 -1.07 -11.84 -7.03
CA LEU A 96 0.01 -11.32 -6.19
C LEU A 96 0.26 -12.31 -5.04
N GLY A 97 1.50 -12.77 -4.93
CA GLY A 97 2.00 -13.44 -3.74
C GLY A 97 2.86 -12.51 -2.90
N PHE A 98 3.04 -12.80 -1.60
CA PHE A 98 3.83 -11.92 -0.76
C PHE A 98 4.65 -12.69 0.29
N ILE A 99 5.95 -12.41 0.39
CA ILE A 99 6.85 -12.89 1.43
C ILE A 99 7.36 -11.64 2.18
N PRO A 100 6.69 -11.27 3.29
CA PRO A 100 6.88 -9.99 3.96
C PRO A 100 8.11 -10.01 4.86
N ILE A 101 9.15 -9.25 4.48
CA ILE A 101 10.40 -9.07 5.23
C ILE A 101 10.72 -7.58 5.47
N GLY A 102 9.78 -6.70 5.18
CA GLY A 102 9.92 -5.25 5.33
C GLY A 102 9.62 -4.75 6.74
N THR A 103 9.48 -3.44 6.87
CA THR A 103 9.28 -2.74 8.14
C THR A 103 7.79 -2.65 8.53
N GLY A 104 6.91 -2.29 7.60
CA GLY A 104 5.46 -2.13 7.84
C GLY A 104 4.72 -3.45 7.62
N ASN A 105 4.82 -4.00 6.42
CA ASN A 105 4.13 -5.20 5.95
C ASN A 105 2.60 -5.12 6.17
N ASP A 106 2.05 -3.94 5.89
CA ASP A 106 0.67 -3.62 6.21
C ASP A 106 -0.32 -4.39 5.35
N PHE A 107 -0.02 -4.52 4.06
CA PHE A 107 -0.85 -5.30 3.15
C PHE A 107 -0.81 -6.79 3.50
N ALA A 108 0.36 -7.37 3.77
CA ALA A 108 0.50 -8.77 4.18
C ALA A 108 -0.30 -9.05 5.47
N TRP A 109 -0.24 -8.14 6.43
CA TRP A 109 -1.01 -8.25 7.67
C TRP A 109 -2.52 -8.24 7.40
N CYS A 110 -3.01 -7.34 6.53
CA CYS A 110 -4.41 -7.28 6.14
C CYS A 110 -4.90 -8.58 5.47
N MET A 111 -4.01 -9.24 4.73
CA MET A 111 -4.31 -10.51 4.03
C MET A 111 -4.09 -11.76 4.90
N GLY A 112 -3.61 -11.60 6.14
CA GLY A 112 -3.32 -12.74 7.02
C GLY A 112 -2.06 -13.53 6.62
N VAL A 113 -1.19 -12.97 5.78
CA VAL A 113 0.07 -13.61 5.39
C VAL A 113 1.07 -13.53 6.55
N PRO A 114 1.74 -14.63 6.92
CA PRO A 114 2.71 -14.65 8.01
C PRO A 114 3.87 -13.66 7.80
N VAL A 115 4.02 -12.72 8.75
CA VAL A 115 5.08 -11.71 8.73
C VAL A 115 6.31 -12.22 9.48
N GLY A 116 7.48 -12.13 8.85
CA GLY A 116 8.76 -12.54 9.46
C GLY A 116 9.04 -14.06 9.45
N ASP A 117 8.12 -14.87 8.94
CA ASP A 117 8.28 -16.31 8.76
C ASP A 117 8.27 -16.66 7.27
N VAL A 118 9.46 -16.65 6.66
CA VAL A 118 9.63 -16.93 5.23
C VAL A 118 9.11 -18.32 4.84
N PRO A 119 9.41 -19.41 5.56
CA PRO A 119 8.84 -20.72 5.27
C PRO A 119 7.31 -20.76 5.32
N ALA A 120 6.69 -20.12 6.30
CA ALA A 120 5.23 -20.06 6.39
C ALA A 120 4.62 -19.27 5.23
N ALA A 121 5.21 -18.14 4.84
CA ALA A 121 4.77 -17.36 3.67
C ALA A 121 4.93 -18.17 2.36
N CYS A 122 6.00 -18.94 2.20
CA CYS A 122 6.15 -19.84 1.04
C CYS A 122 5.06 -20.92 1.01
N ARG A 123 4.66 -21.48 2.16
CA ARG A 123 3.56 -22.44 2.22
C ARG A 123 2.22 -21.82 1.77
N VAL A 124 1.98 -20.55 2.07
CA VAL A 124 0.82 -19.81 1.54
C VAL A 124 0.83 -19.80 0.02
N LEU A 125 1.96 -19.49 -0.60
CA LEU A 125 2.11 -19.45 -2.07
C LEU A 125 1.85 -20.83 -2.69
N THR A 126 2.40 -21.89 -2.11
CA THR A 126 2.30 -23.26 -2.64
C THR A 126 0.93 -23.91 -2.39
N ALA A 127 0.17 -23.41 -1.41
CA ALA A 127 -1.18 -23.91 -1.11
C ALA A 127 -2.19 -23.62 -2.24
N GLY A 128 -1.91 -22.64 -3.11
CA GLY A 128 -2.75 -22.27 -4.25
C GLY A 128 -4.09 -21.64 -3.89
N ARG A 129 -4.30 -21.30 -2.62
CA ARG A 129 -5.49 -20.57 -2.18
C ARG A 129 -5.33 -19.09 -2.47
N THR A 130 -6.40 -18.47 -2.95
CA THR A 130 -6.40 -17.06 -3.27
C THR A 130 -7.70 -16.39 -2.83
N ARG A 131 -7.60 -15.11 -2.51
CA ARG A 131 -8.74 -14.22 -2.30
C ARG A 131 -8.73 -13.16 -3.39
N VAL A 132 -9.91 -12.85 -3.95
CA VAL A 132 -10.07 -11.74 -4.91
C VAL A 132 -10.34 -10.47 -4.13
N VAL A 133 -9.57 -9.42 -4.41
CA VAL A 133 -9.66 -8.13 -3.72
C VAL A 133 -9.82 -6.98 -4.72
N ASP A 134 -10.30 -5.88 -4.21
CA ASP A 134 -10.35 -4.60 -4.90
C ASP A 134 -8.94 -4.00 -4.97
N VAL A 135 -8.73 -3.12 -5.94
CA VAL A 135 -7.49 -2.36 -6.11
C VAL A 135 -7.83 -0.89 -6.18
N GLY A 136 -7.15 -0.08 -5.39
CA GLY A 136 -7.25 1.36 -5.53
C GLY A 136 -6.42 1.84 -6.73
N ARG A 137 -6.94 2.83 -7.45
CA ARG A 137 -6.27 3.53 -8.55
C ARG A 137 -6.23 5.02 -8.23
N VAL A 138 -5.07 5.62 -8.29
CA VAL A 138 -4.91 7.07 -8.18
C VAL A 138 -4.31 7.62 -9.47
N GLN A 139 -4.81 8.77 -9.90
CA GLN A 139 -4.30 9.53 -11.04
C GLN A 139 -4.10 10.99 -10.61
N ASP A 140 -2.93 11.56 -10.94
CA ASP A 140 -2.65 12.97 -10.72
C ASP A 140 -3.07 13.84 -11.94
N GLU A 141 -2.96 15.16 -11.78
CA GLU A 141 -3.29 16.14 -12.81
C GLU A 141 -2.37 16.09 -14.05
N LEU A 142 -1.23 15.39 -13.97
CA LEU A 142 -0.31 15.18 -15.10
C LEU A 142 -0.61 13.87 -15.85
N GLY A 143 -1.61 13.10 -15.39
CA GLY A 143 -1.99 11.81 -15.98
C GLY A 143 -1.17 10.63 -15.47
N ASN A 144 -0.27 10.81 -14.50
CA ASN A 144 0.42 9.69 -13.89
C ASN A 144 -0.55 8.82 -13.09
N VAL A 145 -0.52 7.52 -13.34
CA VAL A 145 -1.38 6.54 -12.66
C VAL A 145 -0.54 5.66 -11.75
N ARG A 146 -1.08 5.35 -10.56
CA ARG A 146 -0.54 4.33 -9.67
C ARG A 146 -1.65 3.51 -9.04
N TYR A 147 -1.39 2.22 -8.82
CA TYR A 147 -2.32 1.30 -8.16
C TYR A 147 -1.87 1.02 -6.74
N PHE A 148 -2.84 0.74 -5.85
CA PHE A 148 -2.58 0.40 -4.45
C PHE A 148 -3.53 -0.68 -3.93
N CYS A 149 -3.02 -1.49 -3.01
CA CYS A 149 -3.82 -2.47 -2.28
C CYS A 149 -4.17 -2.00 -0.87
N ASN A 150 -3.40 -1.08 -0.31
CA ASN A 150 -3.52 -0.69 1.09
C ASN A 150 -4.09 0.72 1.24
N ASN A 151 -3.33 1.78 0.94
CA ASN A 151 -3.85 3.13 1.05
C ASN A 151 -3.15 4.18 0.18
N PHE A 152 -3.91 5.20 -0.17
CA PHE A 152 -3.47 6.50 -0.62
C PHE A 152 -3.54 7.49 0.56
N GLY A 153 -2.51 8.31 0.73
CA GLY A 153 -2.46 9.34 1.76
C GLY A 153 -1.92 10.67 1.25
N ALA A 154 -2.55 11.75 1.68
CA ALA A 154 -2.18 13.13 1.33
C ALA A 154 -2.01 14.00 2.57
N GLY A 155 -1.01 14.88 2.56
CA GLY A 155 -0.70 15.80 3.64
C GLY A 155 0.19 15.19 4.72
N PHE A 156 -0.23 15.22 5.97
CA PHE A 156 0.55 14.74 7.12
C PHE A 156 1.01 13.28 6.99
N ASP A 157 0.19 12.43 6.43
CA ASP A 157 0.48 11.02 6.18
C ASP A 157 1.68 10.87 5.23
N ALA A 158 1.64 11.54 4.08
CA ALA A 158 2.74 11.55 3.13
C ALA A 158 4.00 12.24 3.70
N ALA A 159 3.86 13.32 4.46
CA ALA A 159 4.98 13.96 5.13
C ALA A 159 5.64 13.03 6.17
N THR A 160 4.86 12.23 6.88
CA THR A 160 5.35 11.18 7.79
C THR A 160 6.13 10.12 7.04
N THR A 161 5.66 9.71 5.87
CA THR A 161 6.37 8.78 4.98
C THR A 161 7.73 9.33 4.55
N VAL A 162 7.80 10.61 4.12
CA VAL A 162 9.08 11.28 3.79
C VAL A 162 10.04 11.27 4.98
N GLU A 163 9.55 11.56 6.19
CA GLU A 163 10.39 11.57 7.38
C GLU A 163 10.83 10.15 7.77
N SER A 164 10.02 9.13 7.52
CA SER A 164 10.39 7.72 7.81
C SER A 164 11.63 7.27 7.03
N TYR A 165 11.79 7.71 5.78
CA TYR A 165 12.96 7.39 4.96
C TYR A 165 14.28 7.92 5.52
N LYS A 166 14.23 8.96 6.37
CA LYS A 166 15.41 9.55 7.01
C LYS A 166 15.86 8.77 8.26
N LEU A 167 15.01 7.86 8.76
CA LEU A 167 15.22 7.12 10.02
C LEU A 167 15.79 5.70 9.78
N ARG A 168 16.87 5.61 9.01
CA ARG A 168 17.48 4.32 8.59
C ARG A 168 18.05 3.47 9.73
N TYR A 169 18.25 4.05 10.91
CA TYR A 169 18.78 3.39 12.10
C TYR A 169 17.69 2.74 12.98
N LEU A 170 16.42 3.05 12.76
CA LEU A 170 15.28 2.43 13.44
C LEU A 170 14.72 1.26 12.63
N ARG A 171 13.97 0.38 13.29
CA ARG A 171 13.35 -0.79 12.66
C ARG A 171 11.91 -0.98 13.15
N GLY A 172 11.12 -1.67 12.33
CA GLY A 172 9.72 -1.99 12.64
C GLY A 172 8.84 -0.75 12.78
N ALA A 173 7.70 -0.91 13.44
CA ALA A 173 6.68 0.16 13.60
C ALA A 173 7.22 1.42 14.30
N LEU A 174 8.31 1.32 15.08
CA LEU A 174 8.94 2.49 15.73
C LEU A 174 9.44 3.53 14.73
N VAL A 175 9.84 3.12 13.52
CA VAL A 175 10.23 4.06 12.44
C VAL A 175 9.09 5.05 12.18
N PHE A 176 7.89 4.53 11.98
CA PHE A 176 6.72 5.33 11.65
C PHE A 176 6.21 6.15 12.84
N LEU A 177 6.28 5.61 14.07
CA LEU A 177 5.94 6.37 15.27
C LEU A 177 6.87 7.58 15.45
N VAL A 178 8.18 7.38 15.36
CA VAL A 178 9.17 8.47 15.48
C VAL A 178 9.02 9.45 14.32
N ALA A 179 8.77 8.97 13.10
CA ALA A 179 8.49 9.82 11.94
C ALA A 179 7.24 10.69 12.19
N ALA A 180 6.14 10.10 12.68
CA ALA A 180 4.92 10.85 13.01
C ALA A 180 5.15 11.90 14.08
N LEU A 181 5.86 11.57 15.16
CA LEU A 181 6.22 12.53 16.21
C LEU A 181 7.06 13.68 15.65
N LYS A 182 8.05 13.39 14.82
CA LYS A 182 8.89 14.40 14.16
C LYS A 182 8.05 15.26 13.20
N THR A 183 7.16 14.67 12.42
CA THR A 183 6.30 15.38 11.48
C THR A 183 5.35 16.35 12.18
N ILE A 184 4.86 16.04 13.39
CA ILE A 184 4.05 16.96 14.19
C ILE A 184 4.78 18.29 14.43
N PHE A 185 6.10 18.26 14.64
CA PHE A 185 6.88 19.48 14.83
C PHE A 185 7.14 20.21 13.50
N LEU A 186 7.32 19.51 12.40
CA LEU A 186 7.69 20.07 11.10
C LEU A 186 6.46 20.48 10.27
N TYR A 187 5.41 19.66 10.27
CA TYR A 187 4.22 19.82 9.43
C TYR A 187 3.06 20.41 10.22
N TYR A 188 3.17 21.73 10.50
CA TYR A 188 2.15 22.39 11.35
C TYR A 188 0.99 23.00 10.58
N LYS A 189 1.23 23.57 9.38
CA LYS A 189 0.16 24.21 8.61
C LYS A 189 -0.54 23.21 7.72
N ALA A 190 -1.81 22.96 8.01
CA ALA A 190 -2.66 22.20 7.12
C ALA A 190 -3.03 23.05 5.90
N PRO A 191 -2.82 22.57 4.67
CA PRO A 191 -3.31 23.23 3.48
C PRO A 191 -4.84 23.21 3.45
N VAL A 192 -5.42 24.15 2.68
CA VAL A 192 -6.84 24.08 2.33
C VAL A 192 -7.00 22.99 1.28
N VAL A 193 -7.80 22.00 1.59
CA VAL A 193 -8.05 20.83 0.73
C VAL A 193 -9.53 20.77 0.40
N THR A 194 -9.85 20.58 -0.87
CA THR A 194 -11.19 20.23 -1.33
C THR A 194 -11.23 18.73 -1.58
N VAL A 195 -12.20 18.05 -0.96
CA VAL A 195 -12.46 16.62 -1.14
C VAL A 195 -13.89 16.45 -1.65
N CYS A 196 -14.03 15.81 -2.81
CA CYS A 196 -15.31 15.52 -3.43
C CYS A 196 -15.54 14.00 -3.47
N TYR A 197 -16.68 13.54 -2.97
CA TYR A 197 -17.14 12.14 -2.99
C TYR A 197 -18.64 12.07 -2.71
N ASN A 198 -19.32 11.06 -3.25
CA ASN A 198 -20.77 10.83 -3.02
C ASN A 198 -21.61 12.10 -3.20
N GLU A 199 -21.35 12.86 -4.28
CA GLU A 199 -22.03 14.14 -4.59
C GLU A 199 -21.83 15.25 -3.52
N GLN A 200 -20.93 15.02 -2.56
CA GLN A 200 -20.57 16.02 -1.54
C GLN A 200 -19.24 16.66 -1.90
N GLU A 201 -19.13 17.95 -1.62
CA GLU A 201 -17.88 18.70 -1.67
C GLU A 201 -17.59 19.32 -0.31
N ARG A 202 -16.35 19.18 0.15
CA ARG A 202 -15.89 19.73 1.43
C ARG A 202 -14.56 20.44 1.25
N THR A 203 -14.55 21.75 1.48
CA THR A 203 -13.34 22.57 1.43
C THR A 203 -12.99 23.05 2.85
N LEU A 204 -11.87 22.58 3.38
CA LEU A 204 -11.45 22.91 4.74
C LEU A 204 -9.94 22.68 4.94
N PRO A 205 -9.31 23.30 5.98
CA PRO A 205 -7.95 22.98 6.34
C PRO A 205 -7.85 21.53 6.86
N LEU A 206 -7.15 20.65 6.12
CA LEU A 206 -6.94 19.26 6.48
C LEU A 206 -5.47 19.00 6.79
N LEU A 207 -5.20 18.38 7.93
CA LEU A 207 -3.89 17.78 8.21
C LEU A 207 -3.64 16.61 7.28
N MET A 208 -4.67 15.77 7.10
CA MET A 208 -4.54 14.52 6.37
C MET A 208 -5.84 14.16 5.65
N ALA A 209 -5.72 13.69 4.42
CA ALA A 209 -6.76 12.97 3.70
C ALA A 209 -6.20 11.60 3.31
N SER A 210 -6.78 10.53 3.87
CA SER A 210 -6.44 9.15 3.51
C SER A 210 -7.62 8.46 2.85
N VAL A 211 -7.35 7.68 1.81
CA VAL A 211 -8.32 6.87 1.08
C VAL A 211 -7.77 5.45 1.04
N ALA A 212 -8.41 4.54 1.77
CA ALA A 212 -7.85 3.24 2.09
C ALA A 212 -8.71 2.07 1.59
N ASN A 213 -8.05 1.02 1.13
CA ASN A 213 -8.59 -0.31 0.89
C ASN A 213 -8.17 -1.28 2.00
N GLY A 214 -7.04 -1.02 2.65
CA GLY A 214 -6.52 -1.77 3.79
C GLY A 214 -6.77 -1.07 5.11
N ARG A 215 -6.67 -1.83 6.21
CA ARG A 215 -7.02 -1.36 7.55
C ARG A 215 -5.91 -0.59 8.25
N ARG A 216 -4.63 -0.89 7.93
CA ARG A 216 -3.47 -0.44 8.71
C ARG A 216 -2.45 0.24 7.79
N THR A 217 -1.74 1.21 8.32
CA THR A 217 -0.59 1.84 7.67
C THR A 217 0.56 2.05 8.67
N GLY A 218 1.81 2.07 8.18
CA GLY A 218 3.01 2.30 8.98
C GLY A 218 3.25 1.26 10.06
N GLY A 219 2.75 0.03 9.89
CA GLY A 219 2.94 -1.09 10.80
C GLY A 219 2.11 -1.04 12.07
N MET A 220 1.41 0.07 12.37
CA MET A 220 0.70 0.22 13.64
C MET A 220 -0.53 1.14 13.62
N PHE A 221 -0.67 2.04 12.66
CA PHE A 221 -1.80 2.97 12.62
C PHE A 221 -2.99 2.35 11.90
N MET A 222 -4.10 2.19 12.59
CA MET A 222 -5.36 1.69 12.04
C MET A 222 -6.09 2.83 11.34
N ILE A 223 -5.69 3.13 10.09
CA ILE A 223 -6.20 4.30 9.34
C ILE A 223 -7.65 4.11 8.90
N ALA A 224 -8.04 2.89 8.59
CA ALA A 224 -9.39 2.51 8.20
C ALA A 224 -9.75 1.14 8.85
N PRO A 225 -10.00 1.09 10.16
CA PRO A 225 -10.12 -0.16 10.91
C PRO A 225 -11.24 -1.07 10.44
N GLN A 226 -12.22 -0.52 9.72
CA GLN A 226 -13.39 -1.24 9.20
C GLN A 226 -13.30 -1.56 7.72
N ALA A 227 -12.19 -1.25 7.04
CA ALA A 227 -12.03 -1.47 5.62
C ALA A 227 -12.25 -2.94 5.25
N VAL A 228 -13.01 -3.13 4.18
CA VAL A 228 -13.32 -4.43 3.56
C VAL A 228 -12.77 -4.41 2.15
N GLN A 229 -11.88 -5.32 1.82
CA GLN A 229 -11.05 -5.27 0.60
C GLN A 229 -11.75 -5.83 -0.66
N ASP A 230 -13.04 -6.14 -0.63
CA ASP A 230 -13.77 -6.77 -1.72
C ASP A 230 -15.23 -6.32 -1.83
N ASP A 231 -15.59 -5.15 -1.23
CA ASP A 231 -16.95 -4.61 -1.24
C ASP A 231 -17.17 -3.50 -2.28
N GLY A 232 -16.12 -3.10 -3.00
CA GLY A 232 -16.18 -2.09 -4.04
C GLY A 232 -16.19 -0.66 -3.53
N LEU A 233 -15.74 -0.43 -2.30
CA LEU A 233 -15.61 0.89 -1.68
C LEU A 233 -14.22 1.12 -1.12
N LEU A 234 -13.84 2.38 -1.00
CA LEU A 234 -12.64 2.84 -0.30
C LEU A 234 -13.07 3.59 0.95
N ASP A 235 -12.38 3.35 2.05
CA ASP A 235 -12.61 4.04 3.32
C ASP A 235 -11.88 5.37 3.34
N ILE A 236 -12.60 6.45 3.63
CA ILE A 236 -12.09 7.83 3.65
C ILE A 236 -11.88 8.24 5.10
N THR A 237 -10.70 8.73 5.42
CA THR A 237 -10.38 9.33 6.73
C THR A 237 -9.81 10.72 6.53
N LEU A 238 -10.55 11.75 6.98
CA LEU A 238 -10.16 13.16 6.89
C LEU A 238 -9.90 13.70 8.28
N ALA A 239 -8.67 14.11 8.58
CA ALA A 239 -8.31 14.76 9.83
C ALA A 239 -8.20 16.27 9.64
N ARG A 240 -9.03 17.04 10.35
CA ARG A 240 -9.00 18.51 10.32
C ARG A 240 -7.73 19.05 10.96
N GLN A 241 -7.37 20.29 10.63
CA GLN A 241 -6.31 21.00 11.31
C GLN A 241 -6.63 21.13 12.80
N VAL A 242 -5.65 20.75 13.62
CA VAL A 242 -5.68 20.92 15.09
C VAL A 242 -4.33 21.45 15.57
N SER A 243 -4.27 21.90 16.83
CA SER A 243 -3.00 22.31 17.45
C SER A 243 -2.04 21.13 17.63
N ARG A 244 -0.73 21.40 17.71
CA ARG A 244 0.27 20.35 17.98
C ARG A 244 -0.03 19.47 19.19
N PRO A 245 -0.41 20.02 20.38
CA PRO A 245 -0.80 19.16 21.50
C PRO A 245 -1.99 18.25 21.19
N ALA A 246 -2.96 18.72 20.39
CA ALA A 246 -4.10 17.91 19.97
C ALA A 246 -3.69 16.80 18.98
N MET A 247 -2.70 17.05 18.10
CA MET A 247 -2.15 16.01 17.23
C MET A 247 -1.53 14.87 18.05
N PHE A 248 -0.74 15.17 19.10
CA PHE A 248 -0.23 14.14 20.02
C PHE A 248 -1.34 13.34 20.69
N ARG A 249 -2.45 13.99 21.07
CA ARG A 249 -3.61 13.29 21.67
C ARG A 249 -4.33 12.40 20.67
N LEU A 250 -4.29 12.70 19.36
CA LEU A 250 -4.91 11.89 18.32
C LEU A 250 -4.15 10.59 18.02
N LEU A 251 -2.82 10.56 18.17
CA LEU A 251 -2.01 9.39 17.84
C LEU A 251 -2.51 8.08 18.49
N PRO A 252 -2.80 8.03 19.81
CA PRO A 252 -3.34 6.81 20.43
C PRO A 252 -4.67 6.34 19.83
N TYR A 253 -5.51 7.26 19.36
CA TYR A 253 -6.78 6.90 18.70
C TYR A 253 -6.55 6.26 17.33
N PHE A 254 -5.60 6.76 16.54
CA PHE A 254 -5.21 6.12 15.28
C PHE A 254 -4.55 4.76 15.51
N ILE A 255 -3.71 4.61 16.53
CA ILE A 255 -3.11 3.31 16.88
C ILE A 255 -4.18 2.28 17.26
N ARG A 256 -5.21 2.71 18.02
CA ARG A 256 -6.30 1.82 18.47
C ARG A 256 -7.43 1.66 17.44
N GLY A 257 -7.44 2.44 16.35
CA GLY A 257 -8.52 2.45 15.37
C GLY A 257 -9.82 3.09 15.89
N THR A 258 -9.74 3.97 16.88
CA THR A 258 -10.90 4.64 17.48
C THR A 258 -10.98 6.13 17.14
N HIS A 259 -10.20 6.58 16.15
CA HIS A 259 -10.13 7.99 15.74
C HIS A 259 -11.44 8.55 15.20
N ALA A 260 -12.35 7.70 14.67
CA ALA A 260 -13.68 8.10 14.24
C ALA A 260 -14.55 8.67 15.39
N THR A 261 -14.21 8.42 16.66
CA THR A 261 -14.89 9.01 17.82
C THR A 261 -14.49 10.47 18.07
N GLN A 262 -13.46 10.96 17.39
CA GLN A 262 -12.94 12.31 17.61
C GLN A 262 -13.65 13.33 16.69
N PRO A 263 -14.13 14.47 17.20
CA PRO A 263 -14.92 15.44 16.41
C PRO A 263 -14.11 16.12 15.29
N THR A 264 -12.79 16.00 15.34
CA THR A 264 -11.87 16.54 14.33
C THR A 264 -11.53 15.55 13.22
N VAL A 265 -12.04 14.32 13.30
CA VAL A 265 -11.84 13.27 12.29
C VAL A 265 -13.20 12.92 11.69
N MET A 266 -13.26 12.94 10.38
CA MET A 266 -14.42 12.51 9.60
C MET A 266 -14.05 11.21 8.89
N VAL A 267 -14.97 10.25 8.92
CA VAL A 267 -14.84 8.98 8.19
C VAL A 267 -16.04 8.79 7.29
N ASP A 268 -15.81 8.25 6.11
CA ASP A 268 -16.86 7.95 5.13
C ASP A 268 -16.35 6.84 4.18
N ARG A 269 -17.15 6.46 3.19
CA ARG A 269 -16.80 5.46 2.18
C ARG A 269 -17.30 5.89 0.82
N ALA A 270 -16.49 5.69 -0.22
CA ALA A 270 -16.87 5.97 -1.59
C ALA A 270 -16.12 5.09 -2.59
N ALA A 271 -16.69 4.92 -3.78
CA ALA A 271 -16.01 4.26 -4.90
C ALA A 271 -15.08 5.20 -5.67
N HIS A 272 -15.31 6.51 -5.56
CA HIS A 272 -14.53 7.55 -6.23
C HIS A 272 -14.40 8.77 -5.33
N VAL A 273 -13.17 9.30 -5.25
CA VAL A 273 -12.79 10.46 -4.42
C VAL A 273 -11.88 11.37 -5.23
N VAL A 274 -12.16 12.65 -5.22
CA VAL A 274 -11.26 13.68 -5.77
C VAL A 274 -10.69 14.49 -4.63
N VAL A 275 -9.37 14.62 -4.57
CA VAL A 275 -8.65 15.42 -3.58
C VAL A 275 -7.89 16.51 -4.32
N SER A 276 -8.08 17.77 -3.94
CA SER A 276 -7.38 18.90 -4.57
C SER A 276 -6.97 19.98 -3.58
N SER A 277 -5.89 20.66 -3.88
CA SER A 277 -5.40 21.81 -3.08
C SER A 277 -4.65 22.79 -3.95
N PRO A 278 -4.94 24.10 -3.86
CA PRO A 278 -4.18 25.13 -4.58
C PRO A 278 -2.73 25.29 -4.10
N GLN A 279 -2.42 24.82 -2.88
CA GLN A 279 -1.06 24.91 -2.32
C GLN A 279 -0.16 23.72 -2.68
N GLY A 280 -0.71 22.71 -3.38
CA GLY A 280 -0.04 21.42 -3.57
C GLY A 280 -0.01 20.57 -2.29
N LEU A 281 0.06 19.25 -2.46
CA LEU A 281 0.05 18.28 -1.38
C LEU A 281 1.17 17.25 -1.59
N PRO A 282 1.93 16.90 -0.54
CA PRO A 282 2.68 15.66 -0.57
C PRO A 282 1.70 14.48 -0.53
N VAL A 283 1.94 13.49 -1.39
CA VAL A 283 1.09 12.30 -1.52
C VAL A 283 1.92 11.03 -1.60
N HIS A 284 1.42 9.99 -0.98
CA HIS A 284 1.99 8.64 -1.08
C HIS A 284 0.95 7.60 -1.47
N VAL A 285 1.43 6.48 -1.97
CA VAL A 285 0.64 5.31 -2.35
C VAL A 285 1.33 4.08 -1.75
N ASP A 286 0.65 3.34 -0.88
CA ASP A 286 1.18 2.20 -0.12
C ASP A 286 2.54 2.50 0.57
N GLY A 287 2.72 3.73 1.07
CA GLY A 287 3.95 4.16 1.73
C GLY A 287 5.07 4.61 0.79
N GLU A 288 4.85 4.64 -0.52
CA GLU A 288 5.80 5.16 -1.51
C GLU A 288 5.38 6.55 -1.98
N ILE A 289 6.29 7.53 -1.91
CA ILE A 289 5.99 8.90 -2.34
C ILE A 289 5.71 8.92 -3.84
N MET A 290 4.53 9.39 -4.20
CA MET A 290 4.13 9.60 -5.58
C MET A 290 4.52 11.01 -6.05
N ARG A 291 4.17 12.02 -5.25
CA ARG A 291 4.48 13.43 -5.52
C ARG A 291 4.61 14.21 -4.22
N THR A 292 5.33 15.34 -4.27
CA THR A 292 5.47 16.26 -3.13
C THR A 292 4.61 17.52 -3.27
N ASP A 293 4.02 17.75 -4.45
CA ASP A 293 3.32 18.96 -4.84
C ASP A 293 2.12 18.68 -5.77
N ALA A 294 1.36 17.64 -5.51
CA ALA A 294 0.17 17.32 -6.28
C ALA A 294 -0.96 18.32 -6.02
N HIS A 295 -1.59 18.82 -7.07
CA HIS A 295 -2.68 19.79 -6.97
C HIS A 295 -4.08 19.15 -7.11
N ARG A 296 -4.19 18.06 -7.87
CA ARG A 296 -5.42 17.33 -8.05
C ARG A 296 -5.15 15.83 -8.22
N LEU A 297 -5.90 15.04 -7.50
CA LEU A 297 -5.80 13.59 -7.51
C LEU A 297 -7.20 12.99 -7.62
N GLU A 298 -7.35 12.06 -8.52
CA GLU A 298 -8.55 11.23 -8.64
C GLU A 298 -8.24 9.83 -8.13
N VAL A 299 -8.96 9.41 -7.10
CA VAL A 299 -8.82 8.09 -6.47
C VAL A 299 -10.09 7.30 -6.72
N SER A 300 -9.96 6.09 -7.25
CA SER A 300 -11.09 5.22 -7.56
C SER A 300 -10.80 3.77 -7.18
N VAL A 301 -11.86 3.01 -6.91
CA VAL A 301 -11.76 1.57 -6.69
C VAL A 301 -11.95 0.82 -8.01
N LEU A 302 -11.08 -0.13 -8.26
CA LEU A 302 -11.22 -1.15 -9.29
C LEU A 302 -11.69 -2.43 -8.62
N ARG A 303 -12.98 -2.74 -8.78
CA ARG A 303 -13.62 -3.82 -8.04
C ARG A 303 -13.09 -5.18 -8.47
N ARG A 304 -12.66 -6.00 -7.50
CA ARG A 304 -12.27 -7.41 -7.67
C ARG A 304 -11.21 -7.63 -8.77
N ARG A 305 -10.22 -6.74 -8.85
CA ARG A 305 -9.21 -6.73 -9.93
C ARG A 305 -7.90 -7.44 -9.63
N LEU A 306 -7.74 -7.99 -8.44
CA LEU A 306 -6.52 -8.72 -8.07
C LEU A 306 -6.84 -10.01 -7.32
N ARG A 307 -6.13 -11.09 -7.63
CA ARG A 307 -6.05 -12.25 -6.73
C ARG A 307 -4.85 -12.08 -5.81
N VAL A 308 -5.00 -12.45 -4.55
CA VAL A 308 -3.91 -12.47 -3.58
C VAL A 308 -3.81 -13.86 -2.99
N ALA A 309 -2.60 -14.42 -2.97
CA ALA A 309 -2.34 -15.69 -2.30
C ALA A 309 -2.43 -15.51 -0.77
N CYS A 310 -3.26 -16.32 -0.08
CA CYS A 310 -3.54 -16.20 1.36
C CYS A 310 -3.99 -17.54 1.99
#